data_5c5dd3f51622b2adba3c6ab1998523d3
#
_entry.id   5c5dd3f51622b2adba3c6ab1998523d3
#
_cell.length_a   1.000
_cell.length_b   1.000
_cell.length_c   1.000
_cell.angle_alpha   90.00
_cell.angle_beta   90.00
_cell.angle_gamma   90.00
#
_symmetry.space_group_name_H-M   'P 1'
#
loop_
_entity.id
_entity.type
_entity.pdbx_description
1 polymer ?
#
loop_
_entity_poly.entity_id
_entity_poly.type
_entity_poly.pdbx_seq_one_letter_code
_entity_poly.pdbx_strand_id
1 'polypeptide(L)'
;MTTDERVSIQEQLAAELKDAMKKGDKARRDVIRQVQTEVRTVTSQAGFGELTDEVYQVVIAAYIKKMAKARDEYRELGERGKEMADKLDFEIEYLSRWIPSKLGEEETLRLVRQTIEDLHVEGNPKAVGMVVGALMKTRDDLDGALVNRLTRQELGAD
;
A
#
# COMPACT_ATOMS: atom_id res chain seq x y z
N MET A 1 11.14 30.09 -3.16
CA MET A 1 9.90 29.38 -3.17
C MET A 1 9.89 28.30 -2.14
N THR A 2 8.96 28.42 -1.27
CA THR A 2 8.87 27.48 -0.18
C THR A 2 8.17 26.22 -0.62
N THR A 3 8.61 25.10 -0.10
CA THR A 3 8.03 23.79 -0.33
C THR A 3 6.62 23.66 0.26
N ASP A 4 6.09 24.71 0.85
CA ASP A 4 4.83 24.68 1.58
C ASP A 4 3.58 24.79 0.68
N GLU A 5 3.79 24.86 -0.63
CA GLU A 5 2.67 24.81 -1.57
C GLU A 5 2.11 23.41 -1.73
N ARG A 6 2.73 22.45 -1.05
CA ARG A 6 2.25 21.08 -1.08
C ARG A 6 0.97 20.94 -0.27
N VAL A 7 -0.12 20.66 -0.97
CA VAL A 7 -1.43 20.45 -0.35
C VAL A 7 -1.41 19.18 0.47
N SER A 8 -1.83 19.26 1.73
CA SER A 8 -1.88 18.08 2.61
C SER A 8 -2.89 17.05 2.12
N ILE A 9 -2.72 15.80 2.54
CA ILE A 9 -3.67 14.73 2.20
C ILE A 9 -5.06 15.10 2.74
N GLN A 10 -5.13 15.67 3.94
CA GLN A 10 -6.38 16.11 4.52
C GLN A 10 -7.11 17.10 3.60
N GLU A 11 -6.40 18.10 3.10
CA GLU A 11 -6.96 19.10 2.20
C GLU A 11 -7.34 18.49 0.85
N GLN A 12 -6.54 17.60 0.33
CA GLN A 12 -6.84 16.90 -0.93
C GLN A 12 -8.13 16.09 -0.81
N LEU A 13 -8.28 15.33 0.28
CA LEU A 13 -9.50 14.55 0.50
C LEU A 13 -10.73 15.42 0.65
N ALA A 14 -10.61 16.56 1.34
CA ALA A 14 -11.72 17.50 1.50
C ALA A 14 -12.15 18.07 0.14
N ALA A 15 -11.19 18.44 -0.70
CA ALA A 15 -11.47 18.96 -2.04
C ALA A 15 -12.11 17.90 -2.95
N GLU A 16 -11.57 16.66 -2.90
CA GLU A 16 -12.11 15.55 -3.66
C GLU A 16 -13.53 15.19 -3.22
N LEU A 17 -13.81 15.26 -1.92
CA LEU A 17 -15.13 14.98 -1.40
C LEU A 17 -16.14 16.02 -1.93
N LYS A 18 -15.75 17.28 -1.89
CA LYS A 18 -16.60 18.37 -2.38
C LYS A 18 -16.91 18.19 -3.87
N ASP A 19 -15.89 17.85 -4.65
CA ASP A 19 -16.05 17.61 -6.08
C ASP A 19 -16.94 16.39 -6.35
N ALA A 20 -16.73 15.31 -5.61
CA ALA A 20 -17.55 14.10 -5.73
C ALA A 20 -19.02 14.38 -5.44
N MET A 21 -19.29 15.19 -4.42
CA MET A 21 -20.66 15.55 -4.06
C MET A 21 -21.31 16.40 -5.15
N LYS A 22 -20.57 17.34 -5.75
CA LYS A 22 -21.07 18.16 -6.85
C LYS A 22 -21.41 17.33 -8.08
N LYS A 23 -20.60 16.32 -8.36
CA LYS A 23 -20.74 15.46 -9.54
C LYS A 23 -21.66 14.28 -9.34
N GLY A 24 -22.14 14.06 -8.12
CA GLY A 24 -22.95 12.90 -7.80
C GLY A 24 -22.16 11.60 -7.85
N ASP A 25 -20.84 11.65 -7.67
CA ASP A 25 -19.95 10.50 -7.66
C ASP A 25 -20.01 9.80 -6.31
N LYS A 26 -20.95 8.89 -6.16
CA LYS A 26 -21.22 8.20 -4.90
C LYS A 26 -20.05 7.30 -4.48
N ALA A 27 -19.41 6.63 -5.42
CA ALA A 27 -18.32 5.70 -5.12
C ALA A 27 -17.15 6.46 -4.48
N ARG A 28 -16.74 7.57 -5.09
CA ARG A 28 -15.65 8.39 -4.58
C ARG A 28 -16.01 9.04 -3.25
N ARG A 29 -17.23 9.57 -3.16
CA ARG A 29 -17.74 10.17 -1.92
C ARG A 29 -17.65 9.17 -0.75
N ASP A 30 -18.12 7.95 -0.98
CA ASP A 30 -18.22 6.94 0.09
C ASP A 30 -16.86 6.47 0.56
N VAL A 31 -15.90 6.26 -0.35
CA VAL A 31 -14.56 5.84 0.06
C VAL A 31 -13.83 6.96 0.81
N ILE A 32 -14.00 8.22 0.39
CA ILE A 32 -13.40 9.34 1.11
C ILE A 32 -13.96 9.44 2.53
N ARG A 33 -15.28 9.33 2.68
CA ARG A 33 -15.92 9.37 3.99
C ARG A 33 -15.47 8.23 4.89
N GLN A 34 -15.26 7.06 4.31
CA GLN A 34 -14.77 5.93 5.07
C GLN A 34 -13.36 6.19 5.61
N VAL A 35 -12.48 6.72 4.79
CA VAL A 35 -11.12 7.09 5.24
C VAL A 35 -11.20 8.13 6.35
N GLN A 36 -12.04 9.14 6.19
CA GLN A 36 -12.20 10.17 7.22
C GLN A 36 -12.69 9.59 8.55
N THR A 37 -13.56 8.59 8.48
CA THR A 37 -14.04 7.88 9.66
C THR A 37 -12.91 7.10 10.34
N GLU A 38 -12.12 6.37 9.55
CA GLU A 38 -10.97 5.63 10.07
C GLU A 38 -9.95 6.56 10.74
N VAL A 39 -9.67 7.69 10.11
CA VAL A 39 -8.75 8.71 10.66
C VAL A 39 -9.30 9.24 11.98
N ARG A 40 -10.60 9.54 12.03
CA ARG A 40 -11.24 10.06 13.24
C ARG A 40 -11.13 9.04 14.39
N THR A 41 -11.29 7.77 14.09
CA THR A 41 -11.14 6.71 15.09
C THR A 41 -9.74 6.73 15.71
N VAL A 42 -8.72 6.87 14.88
CA VAL A 42 -7.33 6.93 15.36
C VAL A 42 -7.08 8.19 16.16
N THR A 43 -7.53 9.35 15.66
CA THR A 43 -7.27 10.64 16.31
C THR A 43 -8.02 10.83 17.63
N SER A 44 -9.08 10.04 17.86
CA SER A 44 -9.85 10.11 19.10
C SER A 44 -9.23 9.28 20.22
N GLN A 45 -8.19 8.50 19.95
CA GLN A 45 -7.54 7.69 20.96
C GLN A 45 -6.73 8.55 21.94
N ALA A 46 -6.73 8.12 23.21
CA ALA A 46 -5.97 8.82 24.24
C ALA A 46 -4.48 8.81 23.88
N GLY A 47 -3.82 9.95 24.03
CA GLY A 47 -2.41 10.09 23.73
C GLY A 47 -2.08 10.34 22.28
N PHE A 48 -3.11 10.50 21.43
CA PHE A 48 -2.86 10.82 20.02
C PHE A 48 -2.19 12.20 19.92
N GLY A 49 -1.16 12.28 19.08
CA GLY A 49 -0.43 13.51 18.85
C GLY A 49 -1.02 14.35 17.72
N GLU A 50 -0.18 14.76 16.80
CA GLU A 50 -0.58 15.63 15.70
C GLU A 50 -1.06 14.82 14.49
N LEU A 51 -2.09 15.31 13.81
CA LEU A 51 -2.60 14.73 12.57
C LEU A 51 -1.73 15.20 11.40
N THR A 52 -0.97 14.29 10.82
CA THR A 52 -0.03 14.57 9.74
C THR A 52 -0.36 13.72 8.51
N ASP A 53 0.33 14.00 7.40
CA ASP A 53 0.19 13.18 6.19
C ASP A 53 0.60 11.73 6.46
N GLU A 54 1.61 11.50 7.30
CA GLU A 54 2.02 10.15 7.67
C GLU A 54 0.89 9.38 8.35
N VAL A 55 0.11 10.04 9.20
CA VAL A 55 -1.06 9.42 9.84
C VAL A 55 -2.06 8.98 8.77
N TYR A 56 -2.35 9.86 7.81
CA TYR A 56 -3.24 9.50 6.69
C TYR A 56 -2.70 8.32 5.90
N GLN A 57 -1.41 8.32 5.60
CA GLN A 57 -0.79 7.24 4.83
C GLN A 57 -0.88 5.90 5.57
N VAL A 58 -0.62 5.89 6.88
CA VAL A 58 -0.73 4.68 7.69
C VAL A 58 -2.17 4.17 7.72
N VAL A 59 -3.14 5.06 7.93
CA VAL A 59 -4.55 4.70 7.97
C VAL A 59 -5.02 4.17 6.61
N ILE A 60 -4.66 4.86 5.53
CA ILE A 60 -5.04 4.46 4.17
C ILE A 60 -4.42 3.12 3.81
N ALA A 61 -3.13 2.91 4.12
CA ALA A 61 -2.46 1.65 3.84
C ALA A 61 -3.13 0.48 4.56
N ALA A 62 -3.48 0.65 5.83
CA ALA A 62 -4.19 -0.38 6.60
C ALA A 62 -5.57 -0.67 6.01
N TYR A 63 -6.28 0.37 5.59
CA TYR A 63 -7.59 0.24 4.94
C TYR A 63 -7.48 -0.52 3.62
N ILE A 64 -6.52 -0.16 2.78
CA ILE A 64 -6.27 -0.85 1.50
C ILE A 64 -6.02 -2.33 1.73
N LYS A 65 -5.19 -2.67 2.72
CA LYS A 65 -4.87 -4.06 3.04
C LYS A 65 -6.13 -4.83 3.44
N LYS A 66 -6.98 -4.23 4.26
CA LYS A 66 -8.25 -4.83 4.69
C LYS A 66 -9.19 -5.02 3.50
N MET A 67 -9.27 -4.02 2.61
CA MET A 67 -10.14 -4.10 1.44
C MET A 67 -9.63 -5.10 0.41
N ALA A 68 -8.32 -5.24 0.26
CA ALA A 68 -7.74 -6.23 -0.64
C ALA A 68 -8.07 -7.66 -0.19
N LYS A 69 -8.03 -7.91 1.11
CA LYS A 69 -8.41 -9.21 1.66
C LYS A 69 -9.90 -9.49 1.41
N ALA A 70 -10.75 -8.51 1.67
CA ALA A 70 -12.19 -8.65 1.43
C ALA A 70 -12.48 -8.85 -0.05
N ARG A 71 -11.78 -8.12 -0.93
CA ARG A 71 -11.93 -8.29 -2.38
C ARG A 71 -11.64 -9.71 -2.81
N ASP A 72 -10.55 -10.28 -2.31
CA ASP A 72 -10.17 -11.65 -2.67
C ASP A 72 -11.23 -12.66 -2.21
N GLU A 73 -11.80 -12.45 -1.03
CA GLU A 73 -12.89 -13.28 -0.52
C GLU A 73 -14.13 -13.20 -1.41
N TYR A 74 -14.47 -11.99 -1.87
CA TYR A 74 -15.60 -11.84 -2.81
C TYR A 74 -15.32 -12.49 -4.16
N ARG A 75 -14.08 -12.43 -4.65
CA ARG A 75 -13.70 -13.09 -5.90
C ARG A 75 -13.88 -14.61 -5.84
N GLU A 76 -13.67 -15.19 -4.66
CA GLU A 76 -13.86 -16.62 -4.47
C GLU A 76 -15.33 -17.03 -4.62
N LEU A 77 -16.26 -16.10 -4.47
CA LEU A 77 -17.68 -16.35 -4.66
C LEU A 77 -18.11 -16.35 -6.14
N GLY A 78 -17.18 -16.07 -7.05
CA GLY A 78 -17.46 -16.00 -8.49
C GLY A 78 -18.42 -14.86 -8.84
N GLU A 79 -19.41 -15.13 -9.67
CA GLU A 79 -20.37 -14.10 -10.12
C GLU A 79 -21.10 -13.40 -8.98
N ARG A 80 -21.36 -14.14 -7.90
CA ARG A 80 -22.08 -13.57 -6.75
C ARG A 80 -21.29 -12.47 -6.04
N GLY A 81 -19.96 -12.55 -6.08
CA GLY A 81 -19.11 -11.57 -5.43
C GLY A 81 -18.52 -10.52 -6.37
N LYS A 82 -18.77 -10.62 -7.66
CA LYS A 82 -18.12 -9.78 -8.66
C LYS A 82 -18.37 -8.28 -8.44
N GLU A 83 -19.60 -7.89 -8.23
CA GLU A 83 -19.96 -6.49 -8.05
C GLU A 83 -19.24 -5.87 -6.85
N MET A 84 -19.21 -6.61 -5.72
CA MET A 84 -18.53 -6.14 -4.53
C MET A 84 -17.01 -6.11 -4.72
N ALA A 85 -16.44 -7.13 -5.38
CA ALA A 85 -15.01 -7.16 -5.67
C ALA A 85 -14.61 -5.98 -6.54
N ASP A 86 -15.40 -5.65 -7.55
CA ASP A 86 -15.13 -4.50 -8.43
C ASP A 86 -15.20 -3.18 -7.65
N LYS A 87 -16.13 -3.05 -6.73
CA LYS A 87 -16.24 -1.88 -5.87
C LYS A 87 -14.98 -1.72 -5.00
N LEU A 88 -14.51 -2.82 -4.42
CA LEU A 88 -13.32 -2.80 -3.59
C LEU A 88 -12.05 -2.52 -4.41
N ASP A 89 -11.97 -3.02 -5.63
CA ASP A 89 -10.87 -2.67 -6.54
C ASP A 89 -10.84 -1.18 -6.81
N PHE A 90 -11.99 -0.57 -7.02
CA PHE A 90 -12.07 0.88 -7.22
C PHE A 90 -11.53 1.62 -5.99
N GLU A 91 -11.94 1.23 -4.79
CA GLU A 91 -11.49 1.88 -3.55
C GLU A 91 -9.98 1.77 -3.39
N ILE A 92 -9.43 0.58 -3.62
CA ILE A 92 -7.99 0.32 -3.52
C ILE A 92 -7.22 1.19 -4.51
N GLU A 93 -7.64 1.20 -5.77
CA GLU A 93 -6.98 1.98 -6.82
C GLU A 93 -7.05 3.47 -6.52
N TYR A 94 -8.22 3.96 -6.13
CA TYR A 94 -8.41 5.36 -5.82
C TYR A 94 -7.50 5.83 -4.68
N LEU A 95 -7.45 5.06 -3.60
CA LEU A 95 -6.68 5.41 -2.41
C LEU A 95 -5.16 5.23 -2.59
N SER A 96 -4.75 4.40 -3.54
CA SER A 96 -3.33 4.12 -3.78
C SER A 96 -2.54 5.37 -4.17
N ARG A 97 -3.20 6.40 -4.67
CA ARG A 97 -2.56 7.67 -5.05
C ARG A 97 -1.85 8.35 -3.86
N TRP A 98 -2.30 8.09 -2.63
CA TRP A 98 -1.73 8.71 -1.43
C TRP A 98 -0.70 7.82 -0.72
N ILE A 99 -0.45 6.63 -1.23
CA ILE A 99 0.52 5.70 -0.66
C ILE A 99 1.80 5.77 -1.50
N PRO A 100 3.00 5.76 -0.87
CA PRO A 100 4.24 5.70 -1.63
C PRO A 100 4.25 4.50 -2.56
N SER A 101 4.69 4.71 -3.80
CA SER A 101 4.79 3.65 -4.79
C SER A 101 5.81 2.61 -4.35
N LYS A 102 5.48 1.33 -4.53
CA LYS A 102 6.45 0.27 -4.34
C LYS A 102 7.52 0.36 -5.42
N LEU A 103 8.73 -0.07 -5.10
CA LEU A 103 9.80 -0.11 -6.07
C LEU A 103 9.46 -1.09 -7.20
N GLY A 104 9.83 -0.71 -8.42
CA GLY A 104 9.66 -1.55 -9.59
C GLY A 104 10.59 -2.75 -9.58
N GLU A 105 10.35 -3.66 -10.53
CA GLU A 105 11.10 -4.91 -10.63
C GLU A 105 12.60 -4.70 -10.82
N GLU A 106 12.99 -3.76 -11.70
CA GLU A 106 14.40 -3.50 -11.99
C GLU A 106 15.17 -3.03 -10.76
N GLU A 107 14.62 -2.06 -10.04
CA GLU A 107 15.25 -1.55 -8.82
C GLU A 107 15.27 -2.61 -7.72
N THR A 108 14.19 -3.37 -7.60
CA THR A 108 14.11 -4.46 -6.62
C THR A 108 15.16 -5.52 -6.91
N LEU A 109 15.33 -5.88 -8.19
CA LEU A 109 16.34 -6.87 -8.58
C LEU A 109 17.75 -6.40 -8.24
N ARG A 110 18.04 -5.12 -8.45
CA ARG A 110 19.33 -4.56 -8.10
C ARG A 110 19.61 -4.70 -6.60
N LEU A 111 18.60 -4.41 -5.78
CA LEU A 111 18.74 -4.54 -4.33
C LEU A 111 18.88 -6.00 -3.89
N VAL A 112 18.18 -6.92 -4.54
CA VAL A 112 18.29 -8.36 -4.27
C VAL A 112 19.72 -8.82 -4.56
N ARG A 113 20.26 -8.48 -5.72
CA ARG A 113 21.62 -8.87 -6.10
C ARG A 113 22.66 -8.29 -5.15
N GLN A 114 22.51 -7.03 -4.78
CA GLN A 114 23.42 -6.38 -3.85
C GLN A 114 23.39 -7.07 -2.48
N THR A 115 22.21 -7.41 -1.99
CA THR A 115 22.07 -8.08 -0.70
C THR A 115 22.70 -9.47 -0.71
N ILE A 116 22.50 -10.23 -1.81
CA ILE A 116 23.11 -11.55 -1.98
C ILE A 116 24.64 -11.42 -1.92
N GLU A 117 25.19 -10.45 -2.60
CA GLU A 117 26.63 -10.18 -2.60
C GLU A 117 27.13 -9.80 -1.22
N ASP A 118 26.41 -8.89 -0.53
CA ASP A 118 26.78 -8.41 0.81
C ASP A 118 26.78 -9.54 1.85
N LEU A 119 25.84 -10.47 1.71
CA LEU A 119 25.72 -11.60 2.62
C LEU A 119 26.57 -12.82 2.21
N HIS A 120 27.23 -12.74 1.06
CA HIS A 120 28.09 -13.81 0.53
C HIS A 120 27.32 -15.15 0.40
N VAL A 121 26.11 -15.09 -0.15
CA VAL A 121 25.27 -16.28 -0.29
C VAL A 121 24.95 -16.63 -1.74
N GLU A 122 25.78 -16.19 -2.68
CA GLU A 122 25.59 -16.45 -4.11
C GLU A 122 25.43 -17.94 -4.38
N GLY A 123 24.38 -18.27 -5.14
CA GLY A 123 24.11 -19.65 -5.54
C GLY A 123 23.59 -20.57 -4.44
N ASN A 124 23.26 -20.03 -3.27
CA ASN A 124 22.76 -20.81 -2.15
C ASN A 124 21.22 -20.72 -2.07
N PRO A 125 20.48 -21.74 -2.58
CA PRO A 125 19.02 -21.67 -2.56
C PRO A 125 18.41 -21.70 -1.16
N LYS A 126 19.16 -22.10 -0.15
CA LYS A 126 18.70 -22.12 1.23
C LYS A 126 18.74 -20.74 1.89
N ALA A 127 19.39 -19.76 1.25
CA ALA A 127 19.54 -18.42 1.80
C ALA A 127 18.39 -17.47 1.44
N VAL A 128 17.34 -17.93 0.75
CA VAL A 128 16.22 -17.08 0.32
C VAL A 128 15.63 -16.31 1.50
N GLY A 129 15.31 -17.01 2.59
CA GLY A 129 14.73 -16.36 3.78
C GLY A 129 15.64 -15.31 4.38
N MET A 130 16.94 -15.54 4.39
CA MET A 130 17.91 -14.59 4.92
C MET A 130 17.95 -13.31 4.09
N VAL A 131 17.98 -13.44 2.77
CA VAL A 131 18.03 -12.30 1.85
C VAL A 131 16.73 -11.49 1.94
N VAL A 132 15.58 -12.16 1.85
CA VAL A 132 14.27 -11.52 1.94
C VAL A 132 14.13 -10.79 3.28
N GLY A 133 14.48 -11.46 4.38
CA GLY A 133 14.41 -10.85 5.71
C GLY A 133 15.28 -9.62 5.85
N ALA A 134 16.51 -9.67 5.33
CA ALA A 134 17.43 -8.54 5.39
C ALA A 134 16.89 -7.34 4.63
N LEU A 135 16.35 -7.55 3.42
CA LEU A 135 15.78 -6.49 2.61
C LEU A 135 14.53 -5.88 3.23
N MET A 136 13.61 -6.73 3.68
CA MET A 136 12.33 -6.25 4.23
C MET A 136 12.49 -5.50 5.55
N LYS A 137 13.60 -5.71 6.27
CA LYS A 137 13.89 -4.97 7.50
C LYS A 137 14.41 -3.57 7.25
N THR A 138 15.06 -3.35 6.12
CA THR A 138 15.77 -2.09 5.86
C THR A 138 14.92 -1.09 5.07
N ARG A 139 13.87 -1.57 4.41
CA ARG A 139 13.04 -0.73 3.54
C ARG A 139 11.58 -1.14 3.64
N ASP A 140 10.70 -0.16 3.59
CA ASP A 140 9.26 -0.38 3.60
C ASP A 140 8.60 -0.12 2.24
N ASP A 141 9.40 0.27 1.23
CA ASP A 141 8.91 0.53 -0.13
C ASP A 141 9.05 -0.68 -1.06
N LEU A 142 9.28 -1.87 -0.51
CA LEU A 142 9.46 -3.10 -1.28
C LEU A 142 8.17 -3.91 -1.32
N ASP A 143 7.91 -4.50 -2.49
CA ASP A 143 6.85 -5.49 -2.64
C ASP A 143 7.41 -6.85 -2.21
N GLY A 144 6.93 -7.38 -1.08
CA GLY A 144 7.44 -8.63 -0.50
C GLY A 144 7.33 -9.82 -1.44
N ALA A 145 6.24 -9.94 -2.20
CA ALA A 145 6.06 -11.03 -3.14
C ALA A 145 7.09 -10.95 -4.27
N LEU A 146 7.33 -9.75 -4.77
CA LEU A 146 8.32 -9.52 -5.82
C LEU A 146 9.73 -9.83 -5.31
N VAL A 147 10.07 -9.36 -4.10
CA VAL A 147 11.38 -9.64 -3.47
C VAL A 147 11.59 -11.16 -3.35
N ASN A 148 10.59 -11.87 -2.88
CA ASN A 148 10.67 -13.33 -2.73
C ASN A 148 10.90 -14.02 -4.08
N ARG A 149 10.13 -13.65 -5.10
CA ARG A 149 10.25 -14.24 -6.44
C ARG A 149 11.63 -13.99 -7.03
N LEU A 150 12.10 -12.75 -6.99
CA LEU A 150 13.39 -12.40 -7.56
C LEU A 150 14.55 -13.07 -6.81
N THR A 151 14.46 -13.14 -5.49
CA THR A 151 15.49 -13.81 -4.69
C THR A 151 15.57 -15.28 -5.02
N ARG A 152 14.43 -15.96 -5.18
CA ARG A 152 14.40 -17.36 -5.58
C ARG A 152 15.05 -17.56 -6.95
N GLN A 153 14.74 -16.70 -7.91
CA GLN A 153 15.33 -16.76 -9.24
C GLN A 153 16.84 -16.58 -9.20
N GLU A 154 17.32 -15.60 -8.45
CA GLU A 154 18.75 -15.30 -8.38
C GLU A 154 19.56 -16.38 -7.65
N LEU A 155 18.95 -17.05 -6.67
CA LEU A 155 19.63 -18.10 -5.90
C LEU A 155 19.37 -19.51 -6.44
N GLY A 156 18.58 -19.64 -7.51
CA GLY A 156 18.28 -20.93 -8.10
C GLY A 156 17.35 -21.81 -7.26
N ALA A 157 16.52 -21.18 -6.42
CA ALA A 157 15.51 -21.89 -5.62
C ALA A 157 14.21 -22.00 -6.41
N ASP A 158 13.54 -23.16 -6.34
CA ASP A 158 12.23 -23.35 -7.00
C ASP A 158 11.07 -22.91 -6.11
#